data_ef582c404f312563bac39fc4767ec5dd
#
_entry.id   ef582c404f312563bac39fc4767ec5dd
#
_cell.length_a   1.000
_cell.length_b   1.000
_cell.length_c   1.000
_cell.angle_alpha   90.00
_cell.angle_beta   90.00
_cell.angle_gamma   90.00
#
_symmetry.space_group_name_H-M   'P 1'
#
loop_
_entity.id
_entity.type
_entity.pdbx_description
1 polymer ?
#
loop_
_entity_poly.entity_id
_entity_poly.type
_entity_poly.pdbx_seq_one_letter_code
_entity_poly.pdbx_strand_id
1 'polypeptide(L)'
;IRSAIVYAYESRLVDVTVLEELFIEVYNLFEGGTPGVAELREPLYYFVSDYCDRMLPWRVRETLDPSLDFGKSIIMDSDLNDLRYLYRFGEYISETELATARFMNELPEETVRRMADTYTEGYRKGFAATGRSYEGKKTVQIRYHIGFERMIRMAVENFRELGLEPIIARASIGTVNRMAARTNGYYGTPANRQYEYDHRYDNAVYLDKAFRERKLSILKVAYETYKDLASVYAGPAVVETFGEAGFEPVNAAAAFSLSEKQEKLLLSYSNEAMQIVDAYIPGTETSFTIIAFPLPEIGAEFEAIFKETIRINTLDYELYRDIQQIMINELDQASQVHISGRGGNRTDLTVQLHTLAEPTKQSNFENCVADVNIPVGEVFTSPQLAGTNGLLHVGSVYIGEFQFKDLEIRFENGIAVSYTCKNFETEEENKALVKQMILKNHETLPMGEFAIGTNTTAYEVALRYGILDKFPILIAEKMGPHFAVGDTCYSWMEDCPVFNPDGREMVARENEISAKRKENPQEAYFGCHTDITIPYSELDTIEAIHPDGTSVKIIAGGRFALPGTEKLN
;
A
#
# COMPACT_ATOMS: atom_id res chain seq x y z
N ILE A 1 -1.24 -27.49 8.45
CA ILE A 1 0.14 -28.07 8.50
C ILE A 1 1.17 -26.93 8.44
N ARG A 2 1.17 -26.06 7.40
CA ARG A 2 2.14 -24.96 7.27
C ARG A 2 2.20 -24.10 8.54
N SER A 3 1.06 -23.66 9.06
CA SER A 3 0.97 -22.85 10.27
C SER A 3 1.56 -23.58 11.49
N ALA A 4 1.32 -24.89 11.62
CA ALA A 4 1.89 -25.68 12.72
C ALA A 4 3.42 -25.72 12.66
N ILE A 5 4.00 -25.90 11.47
CA ILE A 5 5.47 -25.86 11.28
C ILE A 5 6.03 -24.51 11.71
N VAL A 6 5.42 -23.41 11.24
CA VAL A 6 5.82 -22.05 11.59
C VAL A 6 5.76 -21.82 13.11
N TYR A 7 4.66 -22.20 13.76
CA TYR A 7 4.50 -22.05 15.20
C TYR A 7 5.50 -22.90 16.00
N ALA A 8 5.88 -24.08 15.46
CA ALA A 8 6.93 -24.89 16.06
C ALA A 8 8.30 -24.20 16.00
N TYR A 9 8.65 -23.57 14.87
CA TYR A 9 9.88 -22.75 14.74
C TYR A 9 9.90 -21.60 15.76
N GLU A 10 8.76 -20.97 16.00
CA GLU A 10 8.59 -19.88 16.98
C GLU A 10 8.41 -20.37 18.42
N SER A 11 8.52 -21.68 18.68
CA SER A 11 8.30 -22.31 19.99
C SER A 11 6.89 -22.08 20.56
N ARG A 12 5.90 -21.86 19.73
CA ARG A 12 4.48 -21.63 20.09
C ARG A 12 3.73 -22.96 20.22
N LEU A 13 4.16 -23.79 21.15
CA LEU A 13 3.66 -25.19 21.28
C LEU A 13 2.14 -25.29 21.49
N VAL A 14 1.54 -24.37 22.25
CA VAL A 14 0.07 -24.35 22.45
C VAL A 14 -0.67 -24.10 21.15
N ASP A 15 -0.15 -23.21 20.28
CA ASP A 15 -0.78 -22.96 18.97
C ASP A 15 -0.60 -24.13 18.00
N VAL A 16 0.50 -24.90 18.15
CA VAL A 16 0.68 -26.18 17.44
C VAL A 16 -0.41 -27.16 17.87
N THR A 17 -0.62 -27.36 19.19
CA THR A 17 -1.64 -28.25 19.73
C THR A 17 -3.05 -27.90 19.25
N VAL A 18 -3.39 -26.61 19.24
CA VAL A 18 -4.68 -26.12 18.71
C VAL A 18 -4.89 -26.52 17.25
N LEU A 19 -3.83 -26.43 16.42
CA LEU A 19 -3.92 -26.87 15.01
C LEU A 19 -3.97 -28.39 14.86
N GLU A 20 -3.33 -29.14 15.76
CA GLU A 20 -3.42 -30.61 15.82
C GLU A 20 -4.82 -31.06 16.18
N GLU A 21 -5.48 -30.41 17.12
CA GLU A 21 -6.87 -30.68 17.49
C GLU A 21 -7.81 -30.53 16.29
N LEU A 22 -7.70 -29.42 15.54
CA LEU A 22 -8.46 -29.26 14.30
C LEU A 22 -8.17 -30.38 13.29
N PHE A 23 -6.89 -30.74 13.13
CA PHE A 23 -6.52 -31.82 12.21
C PHE A 23 -7.15 -33.14 12.61
N ILE A 24 -7.12 -33.49 13.89
CA ILE A 24 -7.72 -34.73 14.42
C ILE A 24 -9.24 -34.70 14.25
N GLU A 25 -9.90 -33.58 14.54
CA GLU A 25 -11.35 -33.45 14.37
C GLU A 25 -11.77 -33.66 12.92
N VAL A 26 -11.10 -33.00 11.98
CA VAL A 26 -11.35 -33.18 10.54
C VAL A 26 -11.01 -34.61 10.10
N TYR A 27 -9.90 -35.18 10.58
CA TYR A 27 -9.50 -36.57 10.25
C TYR A 27 -10.58 -37.58 10.67
N ASN A 28 -11.14 -37.45 11.87
CA ASN A 28 -12.16 -38.33 12.39
C ASN A 28 -13.45 -38.31 11.54
N LEU A 29 -13.78 -37.21 10.87
CA LEU A 29 -14.92 -37.16 9.95
C LEU A 29 -14.72 -38.11 8.75
N PHE A 30 -13.49 -38.38 8.35
CA PHE A 30 -13.19 -39.30 7.25
C PHE A 30 -13.19 -40.79 7.65
N GLU A 31 -13.19 -41.13 8.94
CA GLU A 31 -13.25 -42.53 9.39
C GLU A 31 -14.60 -43.20 9.01
N GLY A 32 -15.69 -42.42 8.93
CA GLY A 32 -17.01 -42.89 8.52
C GLY A 32 -17.29 -42.89 7.01
N GLY A 33 -16.33 -42.40 6.21
CA GLY A 33 -16.45 -42.18 4.77
C GLY A 33 -16.06 -40.74 4.37
N THR A 34 -16.32 -40.35 3.14
CA THR A 34 -16.05 -38.96 2.71
C THR A 34 -17.14 -38.05 3.27
N PRO A 35 -16.80 -37.10 4.16
CA PRO A 35 -17.78 -36.18 4.75
C PRO A 35 -18.32 -35.20 3.70
N GLY A 36 -19.55 -34.76 3.90
CA GLY A 36 -20.18 -33.71 3.12
C GLY A 36 -19.63 -32.33 3.46
N VAL A 37 -19.87 -31.36 2.58
CA VAL A 37 -19.40 -29.96 2.76
C VAL A 37 -19.93 -29.35 4.07
N ALA A 38 -21.18 -29.62 4.43
CA ALA A 38 -21.77 -29.11 5.68
C ALA A 38 -21.07 -29.68 6.92
N GLU A 39 -20.73 -30.97 6.90
CA GLU A 39 -20.04 -31.66 8.00
C GLU A 39 -18.60 -31.12 8.20
N LEU A 40 -17.91 -30.75 7.11
CA LEU A 40 -16.58 -30.11 7.17
C LEU A 40 -16.65 -28.65 7.59
N ARG A 41 -17.72 -27.95 7.22
CA ARG A 41 -17.89 -26.54 7.53
C ARG A 41 -18.08 -26.29 9.04
N GLU A 42 -18.76 -27.16 9.72
CA GLU A 42 -19.08 -27.01 11.13
C GLU A 42 -17.83 -26.94 12.03
N PRO A 43 -16.90 -27.92 12.01
CA PRO A 43 -15.66 -27.83 12.80
C PRO A 43 -14.79 -26.65 12.40
N LEU A 44 -14.73 -26.27 11.12
CA LEU A 44 -14.00 -25.09 10.68
C LEU A 44 -14.58 -23.80 11.25
N TYR A 45 -15.92 -23.67 11.31
CA TYR A 45 -16.58 -22.52 11.90
C TYR A 45 -16.28 -22.42 13.41
N TYR A 46 -16.46 -23.51 14.14
CA TYR A 46 -16.18 -23.53 15.58
C TYR A 46 -14.71 -23.29 15.88
N PHE A 47 -13.81 -23.91 15.14
CA PHE A 47 -12.37 -23.67 15.28
C PHE A 47 -12.02 -22.18 15.13
N VAL A 48 -12.51 -21.54 14.05
CA VAL A 48 -12.24 -20.12 13.80
C VAL A 48 -12.87 -19.24 14.88
N SER A 49 -14.12 -19.55 15.29
CA SER A 49 -14.84 -18.80 16.31
C SER A 49 -14.20 -18.96 17.70
N ASP A 50 -13.86 -20.17 18.09
CA ASP A 50 -13.42 -20.45 19.46
C ASP A 50 -11.97 -20.05 19.71
N TYR A 51 -11.10 -20.20 18.70
CA TYR A 51 -9.70 -19.80 18.82
C TYR A 51 -9.40 -18.36 18.38
N CYS A 52 -10.40 -17.61 17.93
CA CYS A 52 -10.23 -16.21 17.56
C CYS A 52 -9.73 -15.36 18.76
N ASP A 53 -10.20 -15.65 19.98
CA ASP A 53 -9.80 -14.95 21.20
C ASP A 53 -8.37 -15.23 21.66
N ARG A 54 -7.73 -16.24 21.09
CA ARG A 54 -6.30 -16.50 21.23
C ARG A 54 -5.47 -15.94 20.08
N MET A 55 -5.90 -16.21 18.86
CA MET A 55 -5.13 -15.89 17.65
C MET A 55 -5.05 -14.39 17.36
N LEU A 56 -6.17 -13.68 17.55
CA LEU A 56 -6.22 -12.25 17.22
C LEU A 56 -5.44 -11.39 18.23
N PRO A 57 -5.56 -11.57 19.56
CA PRO A 57 -4.71 -10.85 20.52
C PRO A 57 -3.22 -11.14 20.34
N TRP A 58 -2.85 -12.38 20.01
CA TRP A 58 -1.46 -12.69 19.67
C TRP A 58 -0.99 -11.88 18.45
N ARG A 59 -1.82 -11.79 17.42
CA ARG A 59 -1.48 -11.01 16.22
C ARG A 59 -1.31 -9.53 16.51
N VAL A 60 -2.15 -8.94 17.37
CA VAL A 60 -1.98 -7.56 17.84
C VAL A 60 -0.65 -7.41 18.60
N ARG A 61 -0.35 -8.36 19.50
CA ARG A 61 0.90 -8.35 20.26
C ARG A 61 2.13 -8.41 19.36
N GLU A 62 2.15 -9.31 18.35
CA GLU A 62 3.28 -9.47 17.42
C GLU A 62 3.65 -8.18 16.68
N THR A 63 2.70 -7.28 16.48
CA THR A 63 2.93 -6.01 15.77
C THR A 63 3.35 -4.87 16.68
N LEU A 64 3.28 -5.06 18.01
CA LEU A 64 3.52 -4.01 19.01
C LEU A 64 4.62 -4.33 20.02
N ASP A 65 4.92 -5.61 20.24
CA ASP A 65 5.82 -6.07 21.32
C ASP A 65 7.23 -6.37 20.79
N PRO A 66 8.22 -5.51 21.04
CA PRO A 66 9.59 -5.71 20.58
C PRO A 66 10.31 -6.88 21.30
N SER A 67 9.73 -7.45 22.36
CA SER A 67 10.28 -8.62 23.04
C SER A 67 10.07 -9.92 22.28
N LEU A 68 9.17 -9.92 21.29
CA LEU A 68 8.97 -11.02 20.36
C LEU A 68 9.99 -10.90 19.22
N ASP A 69 11.19 -11.41 19.46
CA ASP A 69 12.38 -11.13 18.64
C ASP A 69 12.80 -12.26 17.70
N PHE A 70 11.94 -13.25 17.44
CA PHE A 70 12.27 -14.40 16.60
C PHE A 70 12.88 -14.01 15.25
N GLY A 71 12.20 -13.18 14.45
CA GLY A 71 12.70 -12.72 13.17
C GLY A 71 13.93 -11.82 13.31
N LYS A 72 13.92 -10.91 14.30
CA LYS A 72 15.01 -9.98 14.56
C LYS A 72 16.30 -10.71 14.98
N SER A 73 16.21 -11.73 15.83
CA SER A 73 17.37 -12.52 16.26
C SER A 73 18.03 -13.26 15.08
N ILE A 74 17.25 -13.79 14.14
CA ILE A 74 17.79 -14.40 12.93
C ILE A 74 18.64 -13.38 12.15
N ILE A 75 18.11 -12.16 11.95
CA ILE A 75 18.79 -11.10 11.23
C ILE A 75 20.08 -10.67 11.93
N MET A 76 20.02 -10.45 13.23
CA MET A 76 21.13 -9.87 13.99
C MET A 76 22.24 -10.88 14.31
N ASP A 77 21.90 -12.15 14.58
CA ASP A 77 22.83 -13.14 15.14
C ASP A 77 23.37 -14.11 14.09
N SER A 78 22.80 -14.15 12.85
CA SER A 78 23.28 -15.07 11.81
C SER A 78 24.47 -14.50 11.06
N ASP A 79 25.34 -15.41 10.54
CA ASP A 79 26.21 -15.06 9.43
C ASP A 79 25.39 -14.99 8.13
N LEU A 80 25.14 -13.78 7.64
CA LEU A 80 24.32 -13.55 6.44
C LEU A 80 25.01 -14.00 5.14
N ASN A 81 26.31 -14.32 5.17
CA ASN A 81 26.99 -14.92 4.01
C ASN A 81 26.66 -16.42 3.88
N ASP A 82 26.27 -17.07 4.95
CA ASP A 82 25.76 -18.44 4.93
C ASP A 82 24.26 -18.46 4.72
N LEU A 83 23.81 -18.54 3.47
CA LEU A 83 22.41 -18.44 3.08
C LEU A 83 21.47 -19.46 3.77
N ARG A 84 22.01 -20.44 4.51
CA ARG A 84 21.20 -21.37 5.31
C ARG A 84 20.41 -20.65 6.39
N TYR A 85 20.78 -19.43 6.78
CA TYR A 85 20.01 -18.63 7.72
C TYR A 85 18.57 -18.35 7.23
N LEU A 86 18.34 -18.22 5.92
CA LEU A 86 17.02 -17.98 5.33
C LEU A 86 16.01 -19.05 5.75
N TYR A 87 16.41 -20.30 5.85
CA TYR A 87 15.53 -21.41 6.25
C TYR A 87 15.14 -21.36 7.74
N ARG A 88 15.85 -20.57 8.56
CA ARG A 88 15.49 -20.38 9.98
C ARG A 88 14.20 -19.62 10.17
N PHE A 89 13.79 -18.81 9.18
CA PHE A 89 12.50 -18.12 9.22
C PHE A 89 11.30 -19.09 9.20
N GLY A 90 11.47 -20.34 8.80
CA GLY A 90 10.38 -21.31 8.68
C GLY A 90 9.41 -21.00 7.53
N GLU A 91 9.82 -20.13 6.59
CA GLU A 91 9.09 -19.80 5.37
C GLU A 91 9.53 -20.68 4.19
N TYR A 92 8.71 -20.68 3.14
CA TYR A 92 9.15 -21.23 1.86
C TYR A 92 10.20 -20.30 1.27
N ILE A 93 11.39 -20.84 1.01
CA ILE A 93 12.51 -20.12 0.40
C ILE A 93 12.69 -20.62 -1.02
N SER A 94 12.47 -19.73 -1.96
CA SER A 94 12.63 -19.98 -3.39
C SER A 94 13.99 -19.49 -3.90
N GLU A 95 14.25 -19.64 -5.19
CA GLU A 95 15.44 -19.07 -5.80
C GLU A 95 15.41 -17.53 -5.76
N THR A 96 14.23 -16.90 -5.67
CA THR A 96 14.10 -15.45 -5.56
C THR A 96 14.74 -14.92 -4.28
N GLU A 97 14.44 -15.49 -3.11
CA GLU A 97 15.05 -15.11 -1.83
C GLU A 97 16.55 -15.39 -1.82
N LEU A 98 16.95 -16.57 -2.34
CA LEU A 98 18.36 -16.96 -2.42
C LEU A 98 19.17 -16.01 -3.32
N ALA A 99 18.66 -15.68 -4.50
CA ALA A 99 19.31 -14.77 -5.44
C ALA A 99 19.35 -13.33 -4.92
N THR A 100 18.28 -12.86 -4.27
CA THR A 100 18.24 -11.55 -3.62
C THR A 100 19.31 -11.46 -2.54
N ALA A 101 19.39 -12.45 -1.64
CA ALA A 101 20.36 -12.45 -0.55
C ALA A 101 21.81 -12.55 -1.07
N ARG A 102 22.07 -13.37 -2.11
CA ARG A 102 23.40 -13.42 -2.78
C ARG A 102 23.78 -12.05 -3.31
N PHE A 103 22.90 -11.44 -4.10
CA PHE A 103 23.15 -10.12 -4.69
C PHE A 103 23.39 -9.06 -3.62
N MET A 104 22.57 -9.04 -2.57
CA MET A 104 22.76 -8.13 -1.43
C MET A 104 24.13 -8.32 -0.76
N ASN A 105 24.64 -9.55 -0.69
CA ASN A 105 25.96 -9.84 -0.12
C ASN A 105 27.12 -9.42 -1.05
N GLU A 106 26.90 -9.32 -2.36
CA GLU A 106 27.89 -8.86 -3.35
C GLU A 106 27.98 -7.33 -3.41
N LEU A 107 26.94 -6.61 -2.96
CA LEU A 107 26.96 -5.15 -2.95
C LEU A 107 28.02 -4.61 -1.98
N PRO A 108 28.73 -3.51 -2.35
CA PRO A 108 29.60 -2.79 -1.42
C PRO A 108 28.86 -2.38 -0.15
N GLU A 109 29.53 -2.48 1.00
CA GLU A 109 28.93 -2.11 2.29
C GLU A 109 28.39 -0.67 2.30
N GLU A 110 29.13 0.27 1.70
CA GLU A 110 28.70 1.67 1.55
C GLU A 110 27.37 1.78 0.78
N THR A 111 27.15 0.93 -0.24
CA THR A 111 25.89 0.93 -1.01
C THR A 111 24.74 0.44 -0.16
N VAL A 112 24.91 -0.64 0.58
CA VAL A 112 23.89 -1.18 1.48
C VAL A 112 23.61 -0.22 2.63
N ARG A 113 24.65 0.43 3.17
CA ARG A 113 24.54 1.47 4.18
C ARG A 113 23.69 2.64 3.67
N ARG A 114 23.98 3.16 2.46
CA ARG A 114 23.19 4.22 1.85
C ARG A 114 21.73 3.86 1.66
N MET A 115 21.43 2.60 1.28
CA MET A 115 20.04 2.12 1.18
C MET A 115 19.34 2.18 2.55
N ALA A 116 19.99 1.67 3.59
CA ALA A 116 19.46 1.70 4.95
C ALA A 116 19.28 3.13 5.49
N ASP A 117 20.27 3.99 5.26
CA ASP A 117 20.24 5.38 5.71
C ASP A 117 19.13 6.18 5.01
N THR A 118 18.93 6.00 3.69
CA THR A 118 17.83 6.63 2.94
C THR A 118 16.48 6.22 3.52
N TYR A 119 16.30 4.93 3.80
CA TYR A 119 15.09 4.36 4.36
C TYR A 119 14.77 4.90 5.77
N THR A 120 15.75 4.92 6.65
CA THR A 120 15.57 5.39 8.04
C THR A 120 15.50 6.91 8.14
N GLU A 121 16.20 7.64 7.28
CA GLU A 121 16.12 9.10 7.21
C GLU A 121 14.76 9.56 6.66
N GLY A 122 14.20 8.86 5.65
CA GLY A 122 12.84 9.10 5.18
C GLY A 122 11.83 9.00 6.32
N TYR A 123 11.95 7.97 7.17
CA TYR A 123 11.11 7.80 8.34
C TYR A 123 11.18 8.98 9.31
N ARG A 124 12.39 9.45 9.62
CA ARG A 124 12.61 10.62 10.47
C ARG A 124 12.04 11.92 9.85
N LYS A 125 12.23 12.09 8.54
CA LYS A 125 11.70 13.24 7.79
C LYS A 125 10.18 13.26 7.77
N GLY A 126 9.51 12.10 7.66
CA GLY A 126 8.06 12.01 7.69
C GLY A 126 7.45 12.59 8.96
N PHE A 127 8.07 12.39 10.12
CA PHE A 127 7.65 13.07 11.35
C PHE A 127 7.84 14.58 11.28
N ALA A 128 8.98 15.04 10.77
CA ALA A 128 9.30 16.47 10.70
C ALA A 128 8.40 17.21 9.69
N ALA A 129 8.15 16.62 8.52
CA ALA A 129 7.33 17.21 7.47
C ALA A 129 5.88 17.45 7.92
N THR A 130 5.33 16.54 8.74
CA THR A 130 3.98 16.66 9.30
C THR A 130 3.93 17.43 10.63
N GLY A 131 5.05 18.04 11.05
CA GLY A 131 5.13 18.75 12.33
C GLY A 131 4.94 17.85 13.56
N ARG A 132 5.08 16.54 13.41
CA ARG A 132 4.94 15.54 14.48
C ARG A 132 6.28 15.27 15.13
N SER A 133 6.24 14.79 16.37
CA SER A 133 7.41 14.32 17.08
C SER A 133 7.29 12.84 17.41
N TYR A 134 8.38 12.10 17.24
CA TYR A 134 8.48 10.74 17.77
C TYR A 134 9.03 10.71 19.20
N GLU A 135 9.14 11.86 19.87
CA GLU A 135 9.48 11.94 21.27
C GLU A 135 8.41 11.19 22.11
N GLY A 136 8.86 10.24 22.93
CA GLY A 136 7.97 9.34 23.68
C GLY A 136 7.58 8.05 22.94
N LYS A 137 7.74 7.97 21.63
CA LYS A 137 7.63 6.71 20.88
C LYS A 137 8.88 5.85 21.14
N LYS A 138 8.71 4.52 21.11
CA LYS A 138 9.79 3.58 21.47
C LYS A 138 9.95 2.44 20.48
N THR A 139 8.98 2.22 19.60
CA THR A 139 8.99 1.07 18.69
C THR A 139 8.62 1.45 17.27
N VAL A 140 9.22 0.75 16.32
CA VAL A 140 8.93 0.83 14.87
C VAL A 140 8.75 -0.57 14.32
N GLN A 141 7.74 -0.81 13.47
CA GLN A 141 7.56 -2.10 12.82
C GLN A 141 8.25 -2.11 11.45
N ILE A 142 9.24 -2.98 11.26
CA ILE A 142 9.88 -3.20 9.95
C ILE A 142 9.12 -4.31 9.20
N ARG A 143 8.76 -4.03 7.95
CA ARG A 143 8.13 -4.96 7.01
C ARG A 143 9.00 -5.09 5.78
N TYR A 144 9.29 -6.30 5.35
CA TYR A 144 10.20 -6.50 4.23
C TYR A 144 10.07 -7.90 3.60
N HIS A 145 10.52 -8.04 2.36
CA HIS A 145 10.66 -9.32 1.68
C HIS A 145 11.98 -10.00 2.10
N ILE A 146 11.92 -11.29 2.44
CA ILE A 146 13.12 -12.10 2.80
C ILE A 146 14.15 -12.03 1.67
N GLY A 147 15.43 -11.87 2.04
CA GLY A 147 16.55 -11.64 1.14
C GLY A 147 17.23 -10.27 1.34
N PHE A 148 16.56 -9.33 2.01
CA PHE A 148 17.08 -7.98 2.29
C PHE A 148 17.74 -7.85 3.67
N GLU A 149 17.99 -8.95 4.38
CA GLU A 149 18.42 -8.95 5.79
C GLU A 149 19.69 -8.13 6.04
N ARG A 150 20.59 -8.04 5.05
CA ARG A 150 21.80 -7.21 5.17
C ARG A 150 21.49 -5.72 5.30
N MET A 151 20.54 -5.21 4.53
CA MET A 151 20.03 -3.84 4.66
C MET A 151 19.24 -3.67 5.95
N ILE A 152 18.36 -4.62 6.27
CA ILE A 152 17.51 -4.57 7.46
C ILE A 152 18.34 -4.57 8.74
N ARG A 153 19.47 -5.31 8.80
CA ARG A 153 20.39 -5.29 9.95
C ARG A 153 20.91 -3.87 10.20
N MET A 154 21.34 -3.16 9.16
CA MET A 154 21.80 -1.77 9.27
C MET A 154 20.65 -0.82 9.64
N ALA A 155 19.45 -1.04 9.10
CA ALA A 155 18.28 -0.26 9.47
C ALA A 155 17.86 -0.46 10.95
N VAL A 156 18.01 -1.68 11.48
CA VAL A 156 17.79 -1.94 12.92
C VAL A 156 18.74 -1.11 13.78
N GLU A 157 20.01 -1.01 13.40
CA GLU A 157 20.99 -0.17 14.09
C GLU A 157 20.59 1.30 14.02
N ASN A 158 20.25 1.82 12.84
CA ASN A 158 19.84 3.20 12.65
C ASN A 158 18.58 3.56 13.46
N PHE A 159 17.55 2.70 13.48
CA PHE A 159 16.35 2.94 14.29
C PHE A 159 16.64 2.95 15.79
N ARG A 160 17.55 2.09 16.26
CA ARG A 160 18.01 2.12 17.66
C ARG A 160 18.72 3.42 18.01
N GLU A 161 19.52 3.99 17.08
CA GLU A 161 20.14 5.31 17.26
C GLU A 161 19.09 6.42 17.37
N LEU A 162 17.94 6.28 16.71
CA LEU A 162 16.78 7.18 16.85
C LEU A 162 15.97 6.92 18.14
N GLY A 163 16.35 5.93 18.95
CA GLY A 163 15.62 5.54 20.16
C GLY A 163 14.40 4.66 19.92
N LEU A 164 14.28 4.09 18.73
CA LEU A 164 13.17 3.22 18.32
C LEU A 164 13.65 1.76 18.22
N GLU A 165 13.12 0.87 19.06
CA GLU A 165 13.41 -0.55 18.98
C GLU A 165 12.57 -1.21 17.88
N PRO A 166 13.18 -1.86 16.88
CA PRO A 166 12.46 -2.49 15.79
C PRO A 166 11.70 -3.75 16.21
N ILE A 167 10.47 -3.86 15.70
CA ILE A 167 9.62 -5.04 15.74
C ILE A 167 9.65 -5.68 14.36
N ILE A 168 10.02 -6.96 14.27
CA ILE A 168 10.10 -7.71 13.03
C ILE A 168 9.30 -9.00 13.20
N ALA A 169 8.01 -8.90 12.92
CA ALA A 169 7.08 -10.01 13.02
C ALA A 169 6.85 -10.68 11.65
N ARG A 170 6.42 -11.93 11.68
CA ARG A 170 6.00 -12.65 10.47
C ARG A 170 4.73 -12.05 9.89
N ALA A 171 4.66 -11.95 8.56
CA ALA A 171 3.40 -11.66 7.89
C ALA A 171 2.39 -12.80 8.10
N SER A 172 1.10 -12.45 8.20
CA SER A 172 0.05 -13.45 8.44
C SER A 172 -0.07 -14.44 7.30
N ILE A 173 -0.01 -15.73 7.62
CA ILE A 173 -0.13 -16.84 6.67
C ILE A 173 -1.55 -17.43 6.57
N GLY A 174 -2.43 -17.09 7.49
CA GLY A 174 -3.79 -17.64 7.57
C GLY A 174 -4.87 -16.58 7.43
N THR A 175 -5.99 -16.94 6.78
CA THR A 175 -7.15 -16.05 6.61
C THR A 175 -7.79 -15.64 7.94
N VAL A 176 -7.72 -16.49 8.96
CA VAL A 176 -8.24 -16.21 10.32
C VAL A 176 -7.51 -15.04 10.97
N ASN A 177 -6.18 -15.04 10.86
CA ASN A 177 -5.32 -14.05 11.49
C ASN A 177 -5.05 -12.84 10.60
N ARG A 178 -5.45 -12.90 9.32
CA ARG A 178 -5.20 -11.82 8.38
C ARG A 178 -6.05 -10.61 8.74
N MET A 179 -5.41 -9.60 9.32
CA MET A 179 -6.00 -8.30 9.62
C MET A 179 -5.69 -7.27 8.53
N ALA A 180 -4.59 -7.48 7.80
CA ALA A 180 -4.08 -6.61 6.75
C ALA A 180 -3.51 -7.45 5.59
N ALA A 181 -2.90 -6.81 4.62
CA ALA A 181 -2.25 -7.46 3.50
C ALA A 181 -1.23 -8.52 3.94
N ARG A 182 -0.98 -9.51 3.07
CA ARG A 182 -0.02 -10.61 3.28
C ARG A 182 1.41 -10.13 3.55
N THR A 183 1.74 -8.91 3.18
CA THR A 183 3.03 -8.25 3.34
C THR A 183 3.19 -7.50 4.66
N ASN A 184 2.24 -7.60 5.59
CA ASN A 184 2.30 -6.92 6.88
C ASN A 184 3.21 -7.65 7.88
N GLY A 185 4.51 -7.62 7.63
CA GLY A 185 5.57 -8.29 8.38
C GLY A 185 6.72 -8.69 7.46
N TYR A 186 7.60 -9.64 7.87
CA TYR A 186 8.50 -10.28 6.91
C TYR A 186 7.78 -11.39 6.14
N TYR A 187 8.07 -11.51 4.87
CA TYR A 187 7.40 -12.47 3.97
C TYR A 187 8.35 -12.91 2.86
N GLY A 188 8.03 -14.05 2.24
CA GLY A 188 8.71 -14.55 1.03
C GLY A 188 7.75 -14.68 -0.14
N THR A 189 8.30 -15.04 -1.28
CA THR A 189 7.55 -15.35 -2.51
C THR A 189 6.56 -16.50 -2.27
N PRO A 190 5.31 -16.40 -2.72
CA PRO A 190 4.35 -17.49 -2.58
C PRO A 190 4.80 -18.71 -3.38
N ALA A 191 4.77 -19.88 -2.75
CA ALA A 191 5.10 -21.14 -3.41
C ALA A 191 4.17 -21.48 -4.59
N ASN A 192 2.92 -20.99 -4.55
CA ASN A 192 1.93 -21.17 -5.59
C ASN A 192 0.95 -19.99 -5.60
N ARG A 193 1.10 -19.08 -6.59
CA ARG A 193 0.26 -17.89 -6.75
C ARG A 193 -1.20 -18.24 -7.07
N GLN A 194 -1.45 -19.30 -7.85
CA GLN A 194 -2.81 -19.75 -8.15
C GLN A 194 -3.51 -20.23 -6.89
N TYR A 195 -2.81 -20.96 -6.02
CA TYR A 195 -3.36 -21.36 -4.72
C TYR A 195 -3.76 -20.14 -3.87
N GLU A 196 -2.90 -19.13 -3.77
CA GLU A 196 -3.21 -17.90 -3.01
C GLU A 196 -4.42 -17.16 -3.61
N TYR A 197 -4.55 -17.16 -4.93
CA TYR A 197 -5.69 -16.55 -5.63
C TYR A 197 -6.98 -17.34 -5.38
N ASP A 198 -6.96 -18.65 -5.49
CA ASP A 198 -8.14 -19.51 -5.28
C ASP A 198 -8.68 -19.40 -3.85
N HIS A 199 -7.79 -19.27 -2.87
CA HIS A 199 -8.09 -19.20 -1.45
C HIS A 199 -8.26 -17.80 -0.86
N ARG A 200 -8.35 -16.75 -1.71
CA ARG A 200 -8.47 -15.36 -1.24
C ARG A 200 -9.75 -15.07 -0.46
N TYR A 201 -10.80 -15.85 -0.68
CA TYR A 201 -12.11 -15.73 -0.05
C TYR A 201 -12.53 -16.94 0.79
N ASP A 202 -11.59 -17.70 1.31
CA ASP A 202 -11.87 -18.83 2.20
C ASP A 202 -12.71 -18.44 3.42
N ASN A 203 -12.63 -17.18 3.85
CA ASN A 203 -13.48 -16.65 4.91
C ASN A 203 -14.97 -16.70 4.59
N ALA A 204 -15.40 -16.88 3.33
CA ALA A 204 -16.78 -17.12 2.95
C ALA A 204 -17.37 -18.37 3.63
N VAL A 205 -16.52 -19.32 4.03
CA VAL A 205 -16.94 -20.55 4.73
C VAL A 205 -17.56 -20.22 6.09
N TYR A 206 -17.06 -19.21 6.81
CA TYR A 206 -17.42 -18.94 8.20
C TYR A 206 -17.82 -17.48 8.49
N LEU A 207 -17.69 -16.54 7.54
CA LEU A 207 -18.02 -15.15 7.76
C LEU A 207 -19.53 -14.94 7.87
N ASP A 208 -19.98 -14.65 9.08
CA ASP A 208 -21.34 -14.24 9.38
C ASP A 208 -21.35 -13.04 10.36
N LYS A 209 -22.54 -12.57 10.71
CA LYS A 209 -22.70 -11.42 11.60
C LYS A 209 -22.15 -11.70 13.01
N ALA A 210 -22.40 -12.89 13.54
CA ALA A 210 -21.98 -13.26 14.89
C ALA A 210 -20.46 -13.34 15.00
N PHE A 211 -19.80 -13.97 14.02
CA PHE A 211 -18.35 -14.03 13.97
C PHE A 211 -17.71 -12.65 13.79
N ARG A 212 -18.29 -11.81 12.92
CA ARG A 212 -17.84 -10.42 12.75
C ARG A 212 -17.88 -9.63 14.06
N GLU A 213 -19.01 -9.67 14.79
CA GLU A 213 -19.19 -8.97 16.07
C GLU A 213 -18.22 -9.50 17.14
N ARG A 214 -18.04 -10.83 17.20
CA ARG A 214 -17.05 -11.46 18.10
C ARG A 214 -15.64 -10.97 17.78
N LYS A 215 -15.25 -10.97 16.51
CA LYS A 215 -13.92 -10.54 16.07
C LYS A 215 -13.62 -9.09 16.42
N LEU A 216 -14.57 -8.17 16.24
CA LEU A 216 -14.43 -6.76 16.64
C LEU A 216 -14.31 -6.61 18.16
N SER A 217 -15.11 -7.35 18.93
CA SER A 217 -15.04 -7.34 20.38
C SER A 217 -13.68 -7.80 20.88
N ILE A 218 -13.16 -8.91 20.32
CA ILE A 218 -11.84 -9.44 20.67
C ILE A 218 -10.73 -8.45 20.29
N LEU A 219 -10.84 -7.81 19.12
CA LEU A 219 -9.87 -6.81 18.66
C LEU A 219 -9.78 -5.64 19.67
N LYS A 220 -10.93 -5.13 20.10
CA LYS A 220 -10.98 -4.06 21.09
C LYS A 220 -10.34 -4.47 22.42
N VAL A 221 -10.65 -5.68 22.91
CA VAL A 221 -10.04 -6.22 24.13
C VAL A 221 -8.53 -6.40 23.98
N ALA A 222 -8.07 -6.84 22.80
CA ALA A 222 -6.66 -7.01 22.51
C ALA A 222 -5.91 -5.67 22.57
N TYR A 223 -6.42 -4.62 21.92
CA TYR A 223 -5.82 -3.29 21.97
C TYR A 223 -5.88 -2.68 23.35
N GLU A 224 -6.97 -2.85 24.10
CA GLU A 224 -7.03 -2.41 25.51
C GLU A 224 -5.99 -3.14 26.36
N THR A 225 -5.76 -4.43 26.13
CA THR A 225 -4.75 -5.23 26.83
C THR A 225 -3.33 -4.74 26.54
N TYR A 226 -3.05 -4.35 25.30
CA TYR A 226 -1.73 -3.92 24.82
C TYR A 226 -1.62 -2.40 24.59
N LYS A 227 -2.50 -1.60 25.22
CA LYS A 227 -2.55 -0.15 24.99
C LYS A 227 -1.24 0.57 25.31
N ASP A 228 -0.49 0.10 26.31
CA ASP A 228 0.79 0.70 26.67
C ASP A 228 1.85 0.46 25.59
N LEU A 229 1.80 -0.68 24.90
CA LEU A 229 2.63 -0.95 23.73
C LEU A 229 2.16 -0.15 22.50
N ALA A 230 0.85 -0.05 22.31
CA ALA A 230 0.26 0.72 21.21
C ALA A 230 0.60 2.21 21.32
N SER A 231 0.56 2.80 22.52
CA SER A 231 0.84 4.22 22.73
C SER A 231 2.26 4.63 22.37
N VAL A 232 3.23 3.72 22.50
CA VAL A 232 4.65 3.98 22.18
C VAL A 232 5.06 3.54 20.75
N TYR A 233 4.11 3.05 19.97
CA TYR A 233 4.33 2.66 18.58
C TYR A 233 4.45 3.88 17.67
N ALA A 234 5.52 3.95 16.88
CA ALA A 234 5.81 5.09 16.00
C ALA A 234 5.29 4.91 14.56
N GLY A 235 4.86 3.70 14.19
CA GLY A 235 4.37 3.38 12.85
C GLY A 235 5.26 2.38 12.12
N PRO A 236 4.88 2.00 10.88
CA PRO A 236 5.62 1.02 10.09
C PRO A 236 6.74 1.66 9.25
N ALA A 237 7.77 0.87 9.00
CA ALA A 237 8.80 1.13 8.00
C ALA A 237 8.83 -0.07 7.04
N VAL A 238 8.63 0.19 5.73
CA VAL A 238 8.33 -0.85 4.74
C VAL A 238 9.37 -0.88 3.64
N VAL A 239 9.86 -2.07 3.32
CA VAL A 239 10.60 -2.35 2.10
C VAL A 239 9.69 -3.16 1.18
N GLU A 240 9.16 -2.52 0.15
CA GLU A 240 8.39 -3.17 -0.90
C GLU A 240 9.28 -3.81 -1.94
N THR A 241 8.73 -4.75 -2.69
CA THR A 241 9.42 -5.38 -3.82
C THR A 241 8.56 -5.34 -5.06
N PHE A 242 9.22 -5.39 -6.22
CA PHE A 242 8.57 -5.39 -7.52
C PHE A 242 9.31 -6.22 -8.55
N GLY A 243 8.68 -6.42 -9.69
CA GLY A 243 9.29 -7.14 -10.82
C GLY A 243 9.09 -8.65 -10.77
N GLU A 244 8.14 -9.11 -9.95
CA GLU A 244 7.72 -10.50 -9.95
C GLU A 244 7.31 -10.94 -11.34
N ALA A 245 7.49 -12.23 -11.63
CA ALA A 245 7.05 -12.83 -12.89
C ALA A 245 5.55 -12.59 -13.09
N GLY A 246 5.14 -12.30 -14.31
CA GLY A 246 3.72 -12.11 -14.65
C GLY A 246 2.88 -13.31 -14.21
N PHE A 247 1.69 -13.05 -13.66
CA PHE A 247 0.75 -14.07 -13.22
C PHE A 247 -0.64 -13.76 -13.76
N GLU A 248 -1.17 -14.69 -14.56
CA GLU A 248 -2.55 -14.63 -15.05
C GLU A 248 -3.37 -15.66 -14.27
N PRO A 249 -4.23 -15.22 -13.32
CA PRO A 249 -5.02 -16.13 -12.52
C PRO A 249 -6.11 -16.79 -13.36
N VAL A 250 -6.41 -18.06 -13.04
CA VAL A 250 -7.54 -18.79 -13.59
C VAL A 250 -8.63 -18.88 -12.52
N ASN A 251 -9.86 -18.53 -12.86
CA ASN A 251 -10.99 -18.68 -11.96
C ASN A 251 -11.37 -20.17 -11.81
N ALA A 252 -11.07 -20.76 -10.65
CA ALA A 252 -11.45 -22.13 -10.35
C ALA A 252 -12.93 -22.18 -9.89
N ALA A 253 -13.73 -23.06 -10.49
CA ALA A 253 -15.13 -23.24 -10.13
C ALA A 253 -15.34 -23.69 -8.67
N ALA A 254 -14.33 -24.27 -8.06
CA ALA A 254 -14.36 -24.74 -6.66
C ALA A 254 -13.88 -23.65 -5.67
N ALA A 255 -13.32 -22.52 -6.14
CA ALA A 255 -12.91 -21.44 -5.27
C ALA A 255 -14.12 -20.75 -4.63
N PHE A 256 -13.97 -20.39 -3.35
CA PHE A 256 -15.03 -19.65 -2.66
C PHE A 256 -15.13 -18.21 -3.16
N SER A 257 -16.34 -17.68 -3.15
CA SER A 257 -16.64 -16.27 -3.36
C SER A 257 -17.49 -15.73 -2.22
N LEU A 258 -17.39 -14.46 -1.94
CA LEU A 258 -18.26 -13.79 -0.98
C LEU A 258 -19.65 -13.59 -1.60
N SER A 259 -20.69 -13.77 -0.81
CA SER A 259 -22.03 -13.28 -1.16
C SER A 259 -22.09 -11.75 -0.90
N GLU A 260 -23.02 -11.04 -1.54
CA GLU A 260 -23.23 -9.59 -1.30
C GLU A 260 -23.38 -9.25 0.19
N LYS A 261 -24.02 -10.12 0.95
CA LYS A 261 -24.15 -9.96 2.40
C LYS A 261 -22.81 -10.05 3.11
N GLN A 262 -21.95 -10.98 2.68
CA GLN A 262 -20.61 -11.14 3.26
C GLN A 262 -19.67 -10.01 2.83
N GLU A 263 -19.77 -9.52 1.62
CA GLU A 263 -19.03 -8.32 1.17
C GLU A 263 -19.36 -7.12 2.07
N LYS A 264 -20.64 -6.84 2.31
CA LYS A 264 -21.09 -5.78 3.22
C LYS A 264 -20.59 -5.98 4.66
N LEU A 265 -20.59 -7.23 5.14
CA LEU A 265 -20.06 -7.55 6.47
C LEU A 265 -18.54 -7.31 6.54
N LEU A 266 -17.81 -7.66 5.49
CA LEU A 266 -16.36 -7.46 5.43
C LEU A 266 -16.00 -5.97 5.38
N LEU A 267 -16.68 -5.17 4.56
CA LEU A 267 -16.50 -3.72 4.49
C LEU A 267 -16.79 -3.06 5.84
N SER A 268 -17.94 -3.39 6.45
CA SER A 268 -18.30 -2.89 7.77
C SER A 268 -17.28 -3.32 8.85
N TYR A 269 -16.77 -4.56 8.78
CA TYR A 269 -15.70 -5.01 9.67
C TYR A 269 -14.43 -4.18 9.50
N SER A 270 -13.99 -3.94 8.27
CA SER A 270 -12.77 -3.19 7.98
C SER A 270 -12.84 -1.77 8.54
N ASN A 271 -13.96 -1.07 8.31
CA ASN A 271 -14.16 0.29 8.83
C ASN A 271 -14.16 0.34 10.36
N GLU A 272 -14.90 -0.55 11.02
CA GLU A 272 -14.95 -0.57 12.48
C GLU A 272 -13.63 -1.03 13.12
N ALA A 273 -12.93 -1.97 12.49
CA ALA A 273 -11.61 -2.39 12.93
C ALA A 273 -10.60 -1.24 12.83
N MET A 274 -10.63 -0.45 11.75
CA MET A 274 -9.78 0.73 11.61
C MET A 274 -10.06 1.76 12.71
N GLN A 275 -11.33 2.04 13.03
CA GLN A 275 -11.70 2.93 14.14
C GLN A 275 -11.17 2.44 15.50
N ILE A 276 -11.20 1.12 15.72
CA ILE A 276 -10.62 0.54 16.94
C ILE A 276 -9.11 0.76 16.97
N VAL A 277 -8.43 0.51 15.86
CA VAL A 277 -6.97 0.70 15.76
C VAL A 277 -6.60 2.16 15.98
N ASP A 278 -7.27 3.09 15.31
CA ASP A 278 -7.00 4.53 15.42
C ASP A 278 -7.21 5.08 16.83
N ALA A 279 -8.16 4.53 17.59
CA ALA A 279 -8.36 4.91 19.00
C ALA A 279 -7.16 4.60 19.92
N TYR A 280 -6.28 3.66 19.54
CA TYR A 280 -5.09 3.28 20.32
C TYR A 280 -3.78 3.67 19.64
N ILE A 281 -3.80 3.83 18.33
CA ILE A 281 -2.66 4.22 17.48
C ILE A 281 -3.12 5.33 16.56
N PRO A 282 -3.31 6.56 17.08
CA PRO A 282 -3.79 7.67 16.25
C PRO A 282 -2.81 7.97 15.11
N GLY A 283 -3.34 8.11 13.91
CA GLY A 283 -2.54 8.52 12.74
C GLY A 283 -1.81 9.85 12.95
N THR A 284 -2.36 10.73 13.80
CA THR A 284 -1.76 12.01 14.19
C THR A 284 -0.48 11.88 15.02
N GLU A 285 -0.21 10.71 15.58
CA GLU A 285 0.95 10.45 16.45
C GLU A 285 1.96 9.49 15.83
N THR A 286 1.71 9.00 14.64
CA THR A 286 2.54 8.03 13.94
C THR A 286 3.03 8.58 12.60
N SER A 287 4.06 7.94 12.06
CA SER A 287 4.51 8.15 10.68
C SER A 287 4.79 6.80 10.04
N PHE A 288 5.21 6.81 8.79
CA PHE A 288 5.67 5.62 8.08
C PHE A 288 6.78 5.99 7.10
N THR A 289 7.41 4.99 6.52
CA THR A 289 8.21 5.15 5.31
C THR A 289 8.07 3.92 4.47
N ILE A 290 8.10 4.09 3.16
CA ILE A 290 8.10 3.01 2.19
C ILE A 290 9.21 3.27 1.17
N ILE A 291 10.02 2.23 0.90
CA ILE A 291 11.03 2.21 -0.16
C ILE A 291 10.87 0.93 -0.94
N ALA A 292 11.13 0.94 -2.25
CA ALA A 292 10.95 -0.24 -3.09
C ALA A 292 12.24 -0.65 -3.80
N PHE A 293 12.41 -1.97 -3.98
CA PHE A 293 13.53 -2.57 -4.72
C PHE A 293 13.05 -3.73 -5.60
N PRO A 294 13.71 -3.96 -6.76
CA PRO A 294 13.33 -5.06 -7.64
C PRO A 294 13.73 -6.42 -7.09
N LEU A 295 12.99 -7.45 -7.46
CA LEU A 295 13.33 -8.86 -7.27
C LEU A 295 14.03 -9.43 -8.52
N PRO A 296 14.84 -10.51 -8.39
CA PRO A 296 15.52 -11.17 -9.51
C PRO A 296 14.59 -11.61 -10.65
N GLU A 297 13.31 -11.86 -10.35
CA GLU A 297 12.28 -12.22 -11.33
C GLU A 297 12.00 -11.13 -12.37
N ILE A 298 12.48 -9.90 -12.16
CA ILE A 298 12.29 -8.79 -13.11
C ILE A 298 12.97 -9.10 -14.45
N GLY A 299 14.00 -9.95 -14.44
CA GLY A 299 14.65 -10.47 -15.65
C GLY A 299 16.17 -10.37 -15.63
N ALA A 300 16.79 -10.64 -16.79
CA ALA A 300 18.24 -10.74 -16.93
C ALA A 300 19.01 -9.45 -16.55
N GLU A 301 18.36 -8.28 -16.65
CA GLU A 301 18.96 -6.98 -16.31
C GLU A 301 18.77 -6.61 -14.82
N PHE A 302 18.42 -7.57 -13.97
CA PHE A 302 18.12 -7.36 -12.53
C PHE A 302 19.15 -6.47 -11.82
N GLU A 303 20.44 -6.80 -11.93
CA GLU A 303 21.48 -6.03 -11.26
C GLU A 303 21.57 -4.57 -11.72
N ALA A 304 21.41 -4.35 -13.03
CA ALA A 304 21.42 -3.00 -13.60
C ALA A 304 20.20 -2.20 -13.14
N ILE A 305 19.01 -2.82 -13.18
CA ILE A 305 17.75 -2.23 -12.71
C ILE A 305 17.84 -1.93 -11.20
N PHE A 306 18.42 -2.82 -10.41
CA PHE A 306 18.58 -2.62 -8.97
C PHE A 306 19.48 -1.39 -8.68
N LYS A 307 20.60 -1.25 -9.40
CA LYS A 307 21.48 -0.08 -9.26
C LYS A 307 20.80 1.23 -9.66
N GLU A 308 20.00 1.20 -10.75
CA GLU A 308 19.19 2.35 -11.15
C GLU A 308 18.10 2.66 -10.10
N THR A 309 17.49 1.65 -9.50
CA THR A 309 16.50 1.84 -8.43
C THR A 309 17.13 2.51 -7.20
N ILE A 310 18.36 2.14 -6.82
CA ILE A 310 19.09 2.85 -5.76
C ILE A 310 19.27 4.32 -6.15
N ARG A 311 19.61 4.62 -7.42
CA ARG A 311 19.76 6.01 -7.92
C ARG A 311 18.42 6.75 -7.83
N ILE A 312 17.33 6.14 -8.26
CA ILE A 312 15.98 6.71 -8.19
C ILE A 312 15.60 7.02 -6.73
N ASN A 313 15.84 6.11 -5.81
CA ASN A 313 15.52 6.27 -4.39
C ASN A 313 16.38 7.34 -3.68
N THR A 314 17.51 7.72 -4.26
CA THR A 314 18.45 8.69 -3.69
C THR A 314 18.59 9.99 -4.51
N LEU A 315 17.55 10.35 -5.29
CA LEU A 315 17.53 11.61 -6.04
C LEU A 315 17.60 12.82 -5.12
N ASP A 316 18.11 13.92 -5.68
CA ASP A 316 18.21 15.21 -4.99
C ASP A 316 16.82 15.80 -4.73
N TYR A 317 16.32 15.58 -3.51
CA TYR A 317 14.98 16.03 -3.12
C TYR A 317 14.84 17.56 -3.09
N GLU A 318 15.93 18.33 -2.86
CA GLU A 318 15.88 19.79 -2.85
C GLU A 318 15.61 20.33 -4.26
N LEU A 319 16.25 19.75 -5.26
CA LEU A 319 15.99 20.08 -6.66
C LEU A 319 14.53 19.79 -7.03
N TYR A 320 14.00 18.63 -6.65
CA TYR A 320 12.61 18.28 -6.95
C TYR A 320 11.63 19.18 -6.21
N ARG A 321 11.87 19.46 -4.93
CA ARG A 321 11.09 20.44 -4.13
C ARG A 321 10.96 21.78 -4.85
N ASP A 322 12.08 22.32 -5.34
CA ASP A 322 12.11 23.63 -5.96
C ASP A 322 11.37 23.64 -7.30
N ILE A 323 11.51 22.59 -8.11
CA ILE A 323 10.77 22.44 -9.38
C ILE A 323 9.27 22.24 -9.13
N GLN A 324 8.91 21.40 -8.19
CA GLN A 324 7.52 21.15 -7.79
C GLN A 324 6.85 22.42 -7.28
N GLN A 325 7.59 23.27 -6.56
CA GLN A 325 7.09 24.54 -6.08
C GLN A 325 6.69 25.50 -7.21
N ILE A 326 7.39 25.46 -8.36
CA ILE A 326 7.01 26.24 -9.54
C ILE A 326 5.64 25.81 -10.05
N MET A 327 5.39 24.49 -10.12
CA MET A 327 4.09 23.96 -10.56
C MET A 327 2.98 24.31 -9.57
N ILE A 328 3.22 24.15 -8.28
CA ILE A 328 2.27 24.50 -7.22
C ILE A 328 1.87 25.97 -7.29
N ASN A 329 2.82 26.86 -7.50
CA ASN A 329 2.54 28.29 -7.59
C ASN A 329 1.62 28.64 -8.76
N GLU A 330 1.64 27.90 -9.86
CA GLU A 330 0.72 28.05 -10.99
C GLU A 330 -0.63 27.40 -10.70
N LEU A 331 -0.61 26.16 -10.20
CA LEU A 331 -1.81 25.38 -9.87
C LEU A 331 -2.68 26.04 -8.79
N ASP A 332 -2.06 26.72 -7.81
CA ASP A 332 -2.78 27.45 -6.75
C ASP A 332 -3.57 28.68 -7.27
N GLN A 333 -3.27 29.15 -8.48
CA GLN A 333 -4.02 30.21 -9.14
C GLN A 333 -5.18 29.70 -9.99
N ALA A 334 -5.23 28.39 -10.25
CA ALA A 334 -6.25 27.78 -11.07
C ALA A 334 -7.53 27.46 -10.27
N SER A 335 -8.66 27.46 -10.95
CA SER A 335 -9.94 26.95 -10.42
C SER A 335 -10.18 25.48 -10.78
N GLN A 336 -9.56 25.03 -11.86
CA GLN A 336 -9.66 23.65 -12.36
C GLN A 336 -8.44 23.27 -13.18
N VAL A 337 -8.23 21.97 -13.32
CA VAL A 337 -7.18 21.40 -14.17
C VAL A 337 -7.83 20.50 -15.22
N HIS A 338 -7.47 20.68 -16.49
CA HIS A 338 -7.90 19.80 -17.57
C HIS A 338 -6.77 18.89 -18.02
N ILE A 339 -7.08 17.60 -18.13
CA ILE A 339 -6.14 16.56 -18.50
C ILE A 339 -6.62 15.89 -19.79
N SER A 340 -5.75 15.79 -20.81
CA SER A 340 -6.05 15.10 -22.06
C SER A 340 -5.01 14.05 -22.43
N GLY A 341 -5.49 12.94 -22.98
CA GLY A 341 -4.65 11.85 -23.48
C GLY A 341 -4.23 12.00 -24.93
N ARG A 342 -3.24 11.21 -25.38
CA ARG A 342 -2.79 11.10 -26.77
C ARG A 342 -2.49 9.65 -27.16
N GLY A 343 -2.24 9.41 -28.45
CA GLY A 343 -1.73 8.12 -28.94
C GLY A 343 -2.66 6.92 -28.72
N GLY A 344 -3.97 7.16 -28.65
CA GLY A 344 -4.98 6.14 -28.34
C GLY A 344 -5.52 6.23 -26.92
N ASN A 345 -4.85 6.94 -26.01
CA ASN A 345 -5.40 7.28 -24.72
C ASN A 345 -6.53 8.30 -24.89
N ARG A 346 -7.69 8.00 -24.28
CA ARG A 346 -8.94 8.76 -24.46
C ARG A 346 -9.28 9.61 -23.23
N THR A 347 -8.31 9.82 -22.36
CA THR A 347 -8.52 10.68 -21.20
C THR A 347 -8.96 12.07 -21.65
N ASP A 348 -10.06 12.53 -21.06
CA ASP A 348 -10.61 13.88 -21.17
C ASP A 348 -11.31 14.17 -19.86
N LEU A 349 -10.57 14.74 -18.92
CA LEU A 349 -10.94 14.83 -17.51
C LEU A 349 -10.67 16.24 -16.99
N THR A 350 -11.68 16.85 -16.39
CA THR A 350 -11.56 18.12 -15.66
C THR A 350 -11.63 17.84 -14.17
N VAL A 351 -10.64 18.29 -13.43
CA VAL A 351 -10.55 18.22 -11.96
C VAL A 351 -10.80 19.61 -11.39
N GLN A 352 -11.76 19.72 -10.50
CA GLN A 352 -12.09 20.98 -9.82
C GLN A 352 -11.20 21.16 -8.59
N LEU A 353 -10.66 22.39 -8.41
CA LEU A 353 -9.81 22.74 -7.27
C LEU A 353 -10.58 23.55 -6.24
N HIS A 354 -10.11 23.52 -4.99
CA HIS A 354 -10.64 24.36 -3.93
C HIS A 354 -10.24 25.84 -4.14
N THR A 355 -11.11 26.75 -3.72
CA THR A 355 -10.78 28.17 -3.71
C THR A 355 -9.97 28.51 -2.46
N LEU A 356 -8.76 29.03 -2.63
CA LEU A 356 -7.91 29.46 -1.52
C LEU A 356 -8.46 30.77 -0.92
N ALA A 357 -8.73 30.76 0.39
CA ALA A 357 -9.17 31.94 1.11
C ALA A 357 -8.03 32.94 1.34
N GLU A 358 -6.82 32.45 1.61
CA GLU A 358 -5.60 33.22 1.85
C GLU A 358 -4.44 32.67 0.99
N PRO A 359 -4.39 32.99 -0.34
CA PRO A 359 -3.41 32.37 -1.26
C PRO A 359 -1.93 32.55 -0.86
N THR A 360 -1.62 33.56 -0.05
CA THR A 360 -0.24 33.79 0.43
C THR A 360 0.16 32.90 1.61
N LYS A 361 -0.80 32.20 2.24
CA LYS A 361 -0.60 31.33 3.40
C LYS A 361 -1.05 29.90 3.15
N GLN A 362 -1.80 29.69 2.08
CA GLN A 362 -2.45 28.42 1.77
C GLN A 362 -2.02 27.89 0.41
N SER A 363 -2.12 26.58 0.23
CA SER A 363 -1.88 25.86 -1.01
C SER A 363 -2.94 24.78 -1.20
N ASN A 364 -3.32 24.53 -2.46
CA ASN A 364 -4.16 23.40 -2.86
C ASN A 364 -3.36 22.13 -3.07
N PHE A 365 -2.04 22.23 -3.26
CA PHE A 365 -1.19 21.09 -3.57
C PHE A 365 -0.13 20.90 -2.52
N GLU A 366 0.11 19.65 -2.12
CA GLU A 366 1.28 19.27 -1.33
C GLU A 366 2.50 19.11 -2.23
N ASN A 367 3.63 19.62 -1.76
CA ASN A 367 4.94 19.43 -2.36
C ASN A 367 5.56 18.17 -1.75
N CYS A 368 5.26 17.00 -2.32
CA CYS A 368 5.71 15.71 -1.80
C CYS A 368 7.18 15.47 -2.17
N VAL A 369 8.02 15.45 -1.17
CA VAL A 369 9.44 15.11 -1.26
C VAL A 369 9.70 13.75 -0.63
N ALA A 370 10.93 13.20 -0.78
CA ALA A 370 11.28 11.87 -0.26
C ALA A 370 11.36 11.86 1.28
N ASP A 371 10.21 11.73 1.91
CA ASP A 371 10.01 11.58 3.34
C ASP A 371 9.34 10.24 3.65
N VAL A 372 8.02 10.17 3.66
CA VAL A 372 7.29 8.92 3.90
C VAL A 372 7.33 7.98 2.69
N ASN A 373 7.16 8.51 1.47
CA ASN A 373 7.21 7.75 0.21
C ASN A 373 8.54 7.99 -0.52
N ILE A 374 9.34 6.95 -0.72
CA ILE A 374 10.60 6.98 -1.45
C ILE A 374 10.44 6.18 -2.75
N PRO A 375 10.66 6.78 -3.91
CA PRO A 375 11.40 8.03 -4.21
C PRO A 375 10.57 9.31 -4.13
N VAL A 376 11.28 10.45 -4.22
CA VAL A 376 10.68 11.76 -4.45
C VAL A 376 9.94 11.77 -5.78
N GLY A 377 8.84 12.45 -5.83
CA GLY A 377 8.54 13.46 -6.76
C GLY A 377 7.08 13.44 -7.22
N GLU A 378 6.24 14.23 -6.55
CA GLU A 378 4.89 14.57 -6.99
C GLU A 378 4.40 15.86 -6.35
N VAL A 379 3.37 16.41 -6.95
CA VAL A 379 2.48 17.40 -6.34
C VAL A 379 1.07 16.87 -6.38
N PHE A 380 0.36 16.83 -5.24
CA PHE A 380 -0.95 16.21 -5.16
C PHE A 380 -1.97 17.04 -4.37
N THR A 381 -3.24 16.76 -4.62
CA THR A 381 -4.40 17.43 -3.99
C THR A 381 -5.55 16.47 -3.79
N SER A 382 -6.35 16.68 -2.75
CA SER A 382 -7.69 16.10 -2.69
C SER A 382 -8.65 17.03 -3.45
N PRO A 383 -9.20 16.62 -4.61
CA PRO A 383 -9.98 17.50 -5.45
C PRO A 383 -11.34 17.83 -4.84
N GLN A 384 -11.92 18.96 -5.21
CA GLN A 384 -13.33 19.22 -5.02
C GLN A 384 -14.11 18.29 -5.95
N LEU A 385 -15.10 17.55 -5.43
CA LEU A 385 -15.85 16.57 -6.23
C LEU A 385 -16.84 17.24 -7.16
N ALA A 386 -17.60 18.22 -6.67
CA ALA A 386 -18.54 18.98 -7.48
C ALA A 386 -17.81 19.71 -8.61
N GLY A 387 -18.15 19.39 -9.86
CA GLY A 387 -17.49 19.94 -11.05
C GLY A 387 -16.33 19.10 -11.60
N THR A 388 -15.88 18.07 -10.89
CA THR A 388 -14.89 17.10 -11.40
C THR A 388 -15.59 16.07 -12.28
N ASN A 389 -15.33 16.12 -13.61
CA ASN A 389 -16.06 15.34 -14.61
C ASN A 389 -15.15 14.90 -15.75
N GLY A 390 -15.45 13.74 -16.32
CA GLY A 390 -14.79 13.28 -17.53
C GLY A 390 -14.43 11.79 -17.51
N LEU A 391 -13.57 11.42 -18.43
CA LEU A 391 -13.08 10.06 -18.63
C LEU A 391 -11.60 9.97 -18.27
N LEU A 392 -11.26 9.07 -17.37
CA LEU A 392 -9.91 8.57 -17.17
C LEU A 392 -9.74 7.29 -17.98
N HIS A 393 -8.71 7.23 -18.82
CA HIS A 393 -8.36 6.05 -19.61
C HIS A 393 -6.86 5.77 -19.51
N VAL A 394 -6.48 4.51 -19.36
CA VAL A 394 -5.08 4.06 -19.39
C VAL A 394 -4.96 2.80 -20.22
N GLY A 395 -4.05 2.77 -21.19
CA GLY A 395 -3.85 1.64 -22.10
C GLY A 395 -3.37 0.38 -21.37
N SER A 396 -2.43 0.53 -20.43
CA SER A 396 -1.95 -0.56 -19.59
C SER A 396 -1.45 -0.02 -18.25
N VAL A 397 -1.88 -0.63 -17.16
CA VAL A 397 -1.45 -0.27 -15.80
C VAL A 397 -1.49 -1.50 -14.89
N TYR A 398 -0.50 -1.63 -14.00
CA TYR A 398 -0.52 -2.60 -12.91
C TYR A 398 -1.14 -1.99 -11.66
N ILE A 399 -2.09 -2.69 -11.07
CA ILE A 399 -2.71 -2.34 -9.79
C ILE A 399 -2.62 -3.58 -8.90
N GLY A 400 -1.75 -3.53 -7.91
CA GLY A 400 -1.34 -4.71 -7.18
C GLY A 400 -0.62 -5.72 -8.10
N GLU A 401 -1.05 -6.95 -8.10
CA GLU A 401 -0.47 -8.03 -8.92
C GLU A 401 -1.13 -8.15 -10.32
N PHE A 402 -2.12 -7.28 -10.65
CA PHE A 402 -2.94 -7.41 -11.86
C PHE A 402 -2.63 -6.34 -12.89
N GLN A 403 -2.35 -6.76 -14.12
CA GLN A 403 -2.28 -5.87 -15.27
C GLN A 403 -3.68 -5.60 -15.81
N PHE A 404 -4.09 -4.33 -15.79
CA PHE A 404 -5.28 -3.86 -16.47
C PHE A 404 -4.93 -3.43 -17.89
N LYS A 405 -5.81 -3.78 -18.85
CA LYS A 405 -5.70 -3.42 -20.26
C LYS A 405 -6.87 -2.54 -20.64
N ASP A 406 -6.60 -1.39 -21.28
CA ASP A 406 -7.63 -0.41 -21.66
C ASP A 406 -8.61 -0.11 -20.50
N LEU A 407 -8.06 0.26 -19.33
CA LEU A 407 -8.84 0.63 -18.15
C LEU A 407 -9.55 1.96 -18.40
N GLU A 408 -10.85 2.02 -18.15
CA GLU A 408 -11.68 3.22 -18.22
C GLU A 408 -12.47 3.42 -16.94
N ILE A 409 -12.46 4.65 -16.44
CA ILE A 409 -13.33 5.10 -15.35
C ILE A 409 -13.91 6.45 -15.73
N ARG A 410 -15.24 6.57 -15.69
CA ARG A 410 -15.94 7.83 -15.94
C ARG A 410 -16.39 8.44 -14.62
N PHE A 411 -16.07 9.71 -14.47
CA PHE A 411 -16.46 10.50 -13.30
C PHE A 411 -17.56 11.50 -13.63
N GLU A 412 -18.54 11.61 -12.73
CA GLU A 412 -19.54 12.67 -12.71
C GLU A 412 -19.58 13.27 -11.29
N ASN A 413 -19.31 14.57 -11.19
CA ASN A 413 -19.11 15.24 -9.90
C ASN A 413 -18.17 14.45 -8.97
N GLY A 414 -17.04 14.04 -9.50
CA GLY A 414 -15.99 13.33 -8.78
C GLY A 414 -16.32 11.89 -8.38
N ILE A 415 -17.49 11.37 -8.74
CA ILE A 415 -17.92 10.00 -8.41
C ILE A 415 -17.75 9.09 -9.63
N ALA A 416 -17.14 7.94 -9.45
CA ALA A 416 -16.99 6.93 -10.49
C ALA A 416 -18.35 6.30 -10.82
N VAL A 417 -18.96 6.70 -11.96
CA VAL A 417 -20.32 6.27 -12.36
C VAL A 417 -20.30 5.10 -13.33
N SER A 418 -19.21 4.88 -14.03
CA SER A 418 -19.01 3.70 -14.86
C SER A 418 -17.53 3.35 -14.98
N TYR A 419 -17.25 2.08 -15.15
CA TYR A 419 -15.90 1.56 -15.27
C TYR A 419 -15.88 0.25 -16.06
N THR A 420 -14.77 0.00 -16.76
CA THR A 420 -14.51 -1.24 -17.51
C THR A 420 -13.04 -1.39 -17.82
N CYS A 421 -12.65 -2.55 -18.36
CA CYS A 421 -11.33 -2.83 -18.91
C CYS A 421 -11.45 -3.83 -20.07
N LYS A 422 -10.31 -4.28 -20.63
CA LYS A 422 -10.28 -5.30 -21.69
C LYS A 422 -9.42 -6.51 -21.33
N ASN A 423 -9.54 -6.98 -20.11
CA ASN A 423 -8.83 -8.16 -19.63
C ASN A 423 -9.52 -9.47 -20.02
N PHE A 424 -10.85 -9.46 -20.13
CA PHE A 424 -11.69 -10.61 -20.43
C PHE A 424 -12.55 -10.38 -21.68
N GLU A 425 -13.18 -11.46 -22.16
CA GLU A 425 -14.03 -11.38 -23.35
C GLU A 425 -15.38 -10.72 -23.07
N THR A 426 -15.91 -10.85 -21.86
CA THR A 426 -17.21 -10.29 -21.50
C THR A 426 -17.10 -9.00 -20.71
N GLU A 427 -18.06 -8.10 -20.92
CA GLU A 427 -18.14 -6.82 -20.21
C GLU A 427 -18.42 -7.02 -18.71
N GLU A 428 -19.20 -8.05 -18.35
CA GLU A 428 -19.52 -8.40 -16.98
C GLU A 428 -18.27 -8.81 -16.20
N GLU A 429 -17.40 -9.63 -16.78
CA GLU A 429 -16.14 -10.05 -16.18
C GLU A 429 -15.18 -8.87 -16.02
N ASN A 430 -15.10 -8.01 -17.04
CA ASN A 430 -14.27 -6.80 -17.00
C ASN A 430 -14.72 -5.85 -15.88
N LYS A 431 -16.01 -5.56 -15.77
CA LYS A 431 -16.57 -4.73 -14.67
C LYS A 431 -16.35 -5.37 -13.32
N ALA A 432 -16.54 -6.68 -13.21
CA ALA A 432 -16.32 -7.41 -11.96
C ALA A 432 -14.85 -7.30 -11.51
N LEU A 433 -13.90 -7.42 -12.44
CA LEU A 433 -12.48 -7.25 -12.14
C LEU A 433 -12.17 -5.85 -11.61
N VAL A 434 -12.66 -4.79 -12.30
CA VAL A 434 -12.46 -3.40 -11.87
C VAL A 434 -13.10 -3.17 -10.50
N LYS A 435 -14.35 -3.61 -10.31
CA LYS A 435 -15.06 -3.50 -9.04
C LYS A 435 -14.27 -4.16 -7.90
N GLN A 436 -13.78 -5.37 -8.13
CA GLN A 436 -13.06 -6.14 -7.12
C GLN A 436 -11.70 -5.54 -6.78
N MET A 437 -10.91 -5.22 -7.81
CA MET A 437 -9.49 -4.89 -7.64
C MET A 437 -9.25 -3.40 -7.40
N ILE A 438 -10.03 -2.54 -8.03
CA ILE A 438 -9.87 -1.08 -7.95
C ILE A 438 -10.85 -0.49 -6.94
N LEU A 439 -12.14 -0.81 -7.05
CA LEU A 439 -13.15 -0.28 -6.16
C LEU A 439 -13.32 -1.09 -4.86
N LYS A 440 -12.53 -2.15 -4.66
CA LYS A 440 -12.54 -2.99 -3.43
C LYS A 440 -13.94 -3.45 -3.03
N ASN A 441 -14.73 -3.86 -4.02
CA ASN A 441 -16.14 -4.29 -3.95
C ASN A 441 -17.17 -3.19 -3.63
N HIS A 442 -16.79 -1.93 -3.58
CA HIS A 442 -17.75 -0.83 -3.55
C HIS A 442 -18.46 -0.70 -4.91
N GLU A 443 -19.71 -0.27 -4.91
CA GLU A 443 -20.45 -0.02 -6.17
C GLU A 443 -19.92 1.21 -6.91
N THR A 444 -19.48 2.19 -6.14
CA THR A 444 -18.90 3.43 -6.62
C THR A 444 -17.96 4.02 -5.58
N LEU A 445 -17.00 4.83 -6.01
CA LEU A 445 -16.07 5.54 -5.15
C LEU A 445 -15.87 6.98 -5.62
N PRO A 446 -15.59 7.92 -4.72
CA PRO A 446 -15.17 9.27 -5.09
C PRO A 446 -13.74 9.27 -5.62
N MET A 447 -13.35 10.32 -6.33
CA MET A 447 -11.96 10.66 -6.58
C MET A 447 -11.35 11.18 -5.28
N GLY A 448 -10.40 10.45 -4.73
CA GLY A 448 -9.70 10.79 -3.49
C GLY A 448 -8.50 11.70 -3.72
N GLU A 449 -7.87 11.59 -4.90
CA GLU A 449 -6.65 12.32 -5.23
C GLU A 449 -6.56 12.66 -6.71
N PHE A 450 -5.93 13.79 -6.99
CA PHE A 450 -5.29 14.13 -8.24
C PHE A 450 -3.85 14.57 -7.98
N ALA A 451 -2.91 13.98 -8.71
CA ALA A 451 -1.49 14.28 -8.58
C ALA A 451 -0.78 14.40 -9.92
N ILE A 452 0.39 15.06 -9.91
CA ILE A 452 1.31 15.12 -11.05
C ILE A 452 2.66 14.57 -10.58
N GLY A 453 2.97 13.35 -10.98
CA GLY A 453 4.28 12.74 -10.76
C GLY A 453 5.36 13.51 -11.51
N THR A 454 6.53 13.65 -10.91
CA THR A 454 7.65 14.42 -11.47
C THR A 454 8.92 13.60 -11.62
N ASN A 455 8.91 12.32 -11.23
CA ASN A 455 10.08 11.47 -11.30
C ASN A 455 10.33 10.94 -12.72
N THR A 456 10.72 11.82 -13.61
CA THR A 456 11.07 11.47 -14.98
C THR A 456 12.32 10.59 -15.07
N THR A 457 13.16 10.59 -14.05
CA THR A 457 14.30 9.65 -13.94
C THR A 457 13.82 8.21 -13.84
N ALA A 458 12.81 7.94 -13.01
CA ALA A 458 12.19 6.61 -12.92
C ALA A 458 11.52 6.24 -14.25
N TYR A 459 10.81 7.17 -14.87
CA TYR A 459 10.19 6.97 -16.18
C TYR A 459 11.21 6.63 -17.28
N GLU A 460 12.35 7.34 -17.33
CA GLU A 460 13.43 7.04 -18.27
C GLU A 460 14.01 5.63 -18.08
N VAL A 461 14.24 5.24 -16.83
CA VAL A 461 14.69 3.90 -16.48
C VAL A 461 13.66 2.85 -16.89
N ALA A 462 12.38 3.12 -16.64
CA ALA A 462 11.27 2.25 -17.02
C ALA A 462 11.25 1.98 -18.53
N LEU A 463 11.42 3.03 -19.35
CA LEU A 463 11.47 2.91 -20.81
C LEU A 463 12.72 2.17 -21.28
N ARG A 464 13.90 2.50 -20.69
CA ARG A 464 15.19 1.90 -21.08
C ARG A 464 15.22 0.39 -20.90
N TYR A 465 14.62 -0.11 -19.82
CA TYR A 465 14.60 -1.54 -19.49
C TYR A 465 13.30 -2.24 -19.88
N GLY A 466 12.31 -1.52 -20.43
CA GLY A 466 11.01 -2.10 -20.79
C GLY A 466 10.22 -2.61 -19.58
N ILE A 467 10.28 -1.90 -18.46
CA ILE A 467 9.67 -2.27 -17.18
C ILE A 467 8.65 -1.23 -16.69
N LEU A 468 8.09 -0.44 -17.59
CA LEU A 468 7.12 0.62 -17.27
C LEU A 468 5.91 0.07 -16.47
N ASP A 469 5.51 -1.14 -16.80
CA ASP A 469 4.39 -1.87 -16.20
C ASP A 469 4.78 -2.74 -15.00
N LYS A 470 6.07 -2.76 -14.61
CA LYS A 470 6.57 -3.61 -13.51
C LYS A 470 6.90 -2.86 -12.23
N PHE A 471 6.98 -1.53 -12.28
CA PHE A 471 7.19 -0.74 -11.07
C PHE A 471 6.00 -0.85 -10.12
N PRO A 472 6.24 -0.87 -8.78
CA PRO A 472 5.17 -0.80 -7.80
C PRO A 472 4.47 0.56 -7.89
N ILE A 473 3.26 0.64 -7.36
CA ILE A 473 2.48 1.88 -7.37
C ILE A 473 3.28 3.06 -6.79
N LEU A 474 4.02 2.83 -5.72
CA LEU A 474 4.91 3.79 -5.05
C LEU A 474 5.87 4.53 -6.00
N ILE A 475 6.36 3.87 -7.05
CA ILE A 475 7.23 4.48 -8.06
C ILE A 475 6.41 4.87 -9.29
N ALA A 476 5.44 4.04 -9.67
CA ALA A 476 4.61 4.24 -10.86
C ALA A 476 3.79 5.54 -10.78
N GLU A 477 3.23 5.87 -9.62
CA GLU A 477 2.51 7.12 -9.37
C GLU A 477 3.37 8.35 -9.63
N LYS A 478 4.68 8.28 -9.35
CA LYS A 478 5.63 9.38 -9.57
C LYS A 478 6.01 9.59 -11.05
N MET A 479 5.64 8.66 -11.95
CA MET A 479 6.05 8.65 -13.38
C MET A 479 5.02 9.28 -14.31
N GLY A 480 4.01 9.95 -13.79
CA GLY A 480 2.97 10.60 -14.59
C GLY A 480 1.87 11.18 -13.70
N PRO A 481 0.86 11.83 -14.31
CA PRO A 481 -0.32 12.20 -13.56
C PRO A 481 -1.05 10.94 -13.10
N HIS A 482 -1.54 10.95 -11.85
CA HIS A 482 -2.32 9.86 -11.32
C HIS A 482 -3.56 10.36 -10.58
N PHE A 483 -4.51 9.44 -10.40
CA PHE A 483 -5.82 9.69 -9.83
C PHE A 483 -6.16 8.54 -8.90
N ALA A 484 -6.45 8.83 -7.64
CA ALA A 484 -6.94 7.80 -6.75
C ALA A 484 -8.47 7.74 -6.72
N VAL A 485 -9.01 6.53 -6.66
CA VAL A 485 -10.40 6.30 -6.28
C VAL A 485 -10.47 5.76 -4.86
N GLY A 486 -11.40 6.31 -4.08
CA GLY A 486 -11.58 5.96 -2.66
C GLY A 486 -11.34 7.14 -1.72
N ASP A 487 -10.65 6.84 -0.61
CA ASP A 487 -10.33 7.80 0.43
C ASP A 487 -9.29 8.84 -0.04
N THR A 488 -9.26 9.99 0.59
CA THR A 488 -8.19 10.99 0.33
C THR A 488 -6.87 10.52 0.95
N CYS A 489 -5.74 11.09 0.52
CA CYS A 489 -4.41 10.83 1.11
C CYS A 489 -4.36 11.18 2.60
N TYR A 490 -5.27 12.03 3.05
CA TYR A 490 -5.35 12.49 4.43
C TYR A 490 -6.42 11.78 5.26
N SER A 491 -7.00 10.67 4.78
CA SER A 491 -8.08 9.98 5.47
C SER A 491 -7.70 9.67 6.93
N TRP A 492 -8.60 9.99 7.87
CA TRP A 492 -8.41 10.00 9.33
C TRP A 492 -7.48 11.09 9.87
N MET A 493 -6.88 11.93 9.00
CA MET A 493 -5.94 12.98 9.38
C MET A 493 -6.28 14.35 8.77
N GLU A 494 -7.43 14.51 8.14
CA GLU A 494 -7.83 15.73 7.42
C GLU A 494 -7.81 16.98 8.31
N ASP A 495 -8.04 16.80 9.62
CA ASP A 495 -8.06 17.90 10.60
C ASP A 495 -6.65 18.27 11.12
N CYS A 496 -5.62 17.52 10.71
CA CYS A 496 -4.23 17.81 11.06
C CYS A 496 -3.65 18.83 10.07
N PRO A 497 -3.09 19.94 10.53
CA PRO A 497 -2.40 20.87 9.65
C PRO A 497 -1.18 20.22 8.99
N VAL A 498 -1.03 20.41 7.69
CA VAL A 498 0.14 20.01 6.90
C VAL A 498 0.68 21.27 6.23
N PHE A 499 1.99 21.43 6.24
CA PHE A 499 2.66 22.62 5.68
C PHE A 499 3.64 22.22 4.60
N ASN A 500 3.59 22.89 3.48
CA ASN A 500 4.59 22.78 2.43
C ASN A 500 5.96 23.32 2.90
N PRO A 501 7.06 22.93 2.25
CA PRO A 501 8.39 23.43 2.58
C PRO A 501 8.54 24.96 2.52
N ASP A 502 7.67 25.65 1.78
CA ASP A 502 7.61 27.11 1.70
C ASP A 502 6.82 27.76 2.87
N GLY A 503 6.28 26.95 3.77
CA GLY A 503 5.54 27.38 4.96
C GLY A 503 4.04 27.62 4.74
N ARG A 504 3.50 27.42 3.52
CA ARG A 504 2.07 27.51 3.26
C ARG A 504 1.33 26.27 3.74
N GLU A 505 0.16 26.45 4.35
CA GLU A 505 -0.68 25.34 4.78
C GLU A 505 -1.35 24.69 3.58
N MET A 506 -1.22 23.37 3.47
CA MET A 506 -2.00 22.55 2.54
C MET A 506 -3.43 22.44 3.05
N VAL A 507 -4.41 23.05 2.34
CA VAL A 507 -5.81 23.11 2.77
C VAL A 507 -6.72 22.11 2.07
N ALA A 508 -6.38 21.63 0.89
CA ALA A 508 -7.15 20.65 0.13
C ALA A 508 -6.92 19.22 0.64
N ARG A 509 -7.23 18.97 1.92
CA ARG A 509 -7.07 17.69 2.60
C ARG A 509 -8.35 16.86 2.66
N GLU A 510 -9.49 17.48 2.38
CA GLU A 510 -10.81 16.84 2.40
C GLU A 510 -11.58 17.12 1.10
N ASN A 511 -12.52 16.27 0.78
CA ASN A 511 -13.55 16.49 -0.22
C ASN A 511 -14.94 16.39 0.41
N GLU A 512 -16.01 16.57 -0.38
CA GLU A 512 -17.40 16.58 0.11
C GLU A 512 -17.82 15.25 0.76
N ILE A 513 -17.14 14.14 0.45
CA ILE A 513 -17.43 12.84 1.06
C ILE A 513 -16.65 12.69 2.37
N SER A 514 -15.34 12.91 2.38
CA SER A 514 -14.54 12.79 3.60
C SER A 514 -14.93 13.81 4.68
N ALA A 515 -15.49 14.98 4.27
CA ALA A 515 -16.04 15.98 5.19
C ALA A 515 -17.21 15.45 6.03
N LYS A 516 -17.94 14.42 5.57
CA LYS A 516 -19.02 13.76 6.32
C LYS A 516 -18.56 13.07 7.60
N ARG A 517 -17.24 12.83 7.76
CA ARG A 517 -16.68 12.24 8.99
C ARG A 517 -17.09 12.99 10.26
N LYS A 518 -17.32 14.28 10.14
CA LYS A 518 -17.76 15.15 11.26
C LYS A 518 -19.15 14.76 11.80
N GLU A 519 -19.97 14.08 10.97
CA GLU A 519 -21.31 13.60 11.32
C GLU A 519 -21.33 12.08 11.45
N ASN A 520 -20.81 11.36 10.45
CA ASN A 520 -20.79 9.90 10.41
C ASN A 520 -19.53 9.38 9.68
N PRO A 521 -18.50 8.92 10.40
CA PRO A 521 -17.29 8.39 9.80
C PRO A 521 -17.52 7.21 8.83
N GLN A 522 -18.60 6.43 9.01
CA GLN A 522 -18.91 5.30 8.13
C GLN A 522 -19.38 5.74 6.73
N GLU A 523 -19.82 6.99 6.58
CA GLU A 523 -20.18 7.56 5.29
C GLU A 523 -19.04 8.32 4.62
N ALA A 524 -17.96 8.55 5.36
CA ALA A 524 -16.81 9.34 4.92
C ALA A 524 -15.67 8.49 4.37
N TYR A 525 -15.51 7.27 4.89
CA TYR A 525 -14.35 6.42 4.60
C TYR A 525 -14.73 5.08 4.02
N PHE A 526 -14.00 4.68 3.00
CA PHE A 526 -14.19 3.43 2.26
C PHE A 526 -13.15 2.37 2.63
N GLY A 527 -12.07 2.76 3.30
CA GLY A 527 -10.96 1.88 3.67
C GLY A 527 -10.13 1.44 2.45
N CYS A 528 -10.14 2.25 1.40
CA CYS A 528 -9.33 2.01 0.22
C CYS A 528 -8.93 3.32 -0.46
N HIS A 529 -7.73 3.29 -1.07
CA HIS A 529 -7.16 4.33 -1.90
C HIS A 529 -6.41 3.61 -3.01
N THR A 530 -6.81 3.80 -4.26
CA THR A 530 -6.24 3.06 -5.39
C THR A 530 -5.85 4.03 -6.50
N ASP A 531 -4.53 4.19 -6.69
CA ASP A 531 -3.94 5.08 -7.68
C ASP A 531 -3.92 4.47 -9.07
N ILE A 532 -4.21 5.30 -10.07
CA ILE A 532 -4.21 4.96 -11.49
C ILE A 532 -3.40 6.00 -12.23
N THR A 533 -2.23 5.62 -12.73
CA THR A 533 -1.28 6.52 -13.37
C THR A 533 -1.41 6.48 -14.89
N ILE A 534 -1.42 7.66 -15.52
CA ILE A 534 -1.27 7.82 -16.97
C ILE A 534 0.22 8.04 -17.25
N PRO A 535 0.90 7.15 -17.99
CA PRO A 535 2.31 7.37 -18.33
C PRO A 535 2.46 8.55 -19.29
N TYR A 536 3.58 9.28 -19.23
CA TYR A 536 3.84 10.47 -20.08
C TYR A 536 3.71 10.18 -21.59
N SER A 537 3.97 8.94 -22.01
CA SER A 537 3.78 8.53 -23.43
C SER A 537 2.33 8.58 -23.90
N GLU A 538 1.38 8.42 -23.00
CA GLU A 538 -0.06 8.46 -23.25
C GLU A 538 -0.70 9.82 -22.93
N LEU A 539 0.05 10.74 -22.32
CA LEU A 539 -0.42 12.05 -21.89
C LEU A 539 -0.18 13.11 -22.98
N ASP A 540 -1.19 13.91 -23.30
CA ASP A 540 -1.05 15.09 -24.16
C ASP A 540 -0.85 16.35 -23.34
N THR A 541 -1.86 16.80 -22.60
CA THR A 541 -1.78 18.04 -21.84
C THR A 541 -2.25 17.88 -20.39
N ILE A 542 -1.63 18.69 -19.53
CA ILE A 542 -2.21 19.11 -18.24
C ILE A 542 -2.26 20.62 -18.28
N GLU A 543 -3.45 21.19 -18.17
CA GLU A 543 -3.71 22.61 -18.34
C GLU A 543 -4.41 23.19 -17.08
N ALA A 544 -3.73 24.11 -16.41
CA ALA A 544 -4.31 24.89 -15.31
C ALA A 544 -5.22 25.97 -15.88
N ILE A 545 -6.47 26.00 -15.45
CA ILE A 545 -7.49 26.95 -15.95
C ILE A 545 -7.85 27.89 -14.81
N HIS A 546 -7.59 29.18 -15.01
CA HIS A 546 -7.81 30.24 -14.03
C HIS A 546 -9.30 30.66 -13.99
N PRO A 547 -9.75 31.31 -12.89
CA PRO A 547 -11.13 31.79 -12.75
C PRO A 547 -11.58 32.79 -13.83
N ASP A 548 -10.66 33.49 -14.47
CA ASP A 548 -10.94 34.43 -15.57
C ASP A 548 -11.03 33.75 -16.94
N GLY A 549 -10.85 32.42 -17.01
CA GLY A 549 -10.88 31.61 -18.22
C GLY A 549 -9.56 31.56 -19.00
N THR A 550 -8.52 32.22 -18.51
CA THR A 550 -7.16 32.01 -19.07
C THR A 550 -6.61 30.65 -18.63
N SER A 551 -5.68 30.11 -19.41
CA SER A 551 -5.09 28.81 -19.09
C SER A 551 -3.59 28.78 -19.32
N VAL A 552 -2.90 27.94 -18.54
CA VAL A 552 -1.46 27.70 -18.61
C VAL A 552 -1.20 26.21 -18.66
N LYS A 553 -0.36 25.79 -19.63
CA LYS A 553 0.01 24.39 -19.76
C LYS A 553 1.14 24.04 -18.80
N ILE A 554 0.85 23.16 -17.86
CA ILE A 554 1.84 22.52 -17.00
C ILE A 554 2.62 21.49 -17.80
N ILE A 555 1.89 20.68 -18.59
CA ILE A 555 2.44 19.66 -19.51
C ILE A 555 1.84 19.89 -20.89
N ALA A 556 2.67 19.76 -21.93
CA ALA A 556 2.28 19.83 -23.33
C ALA A 556 3.01 18.75 -24.14
N GLY A 557 2.24 17.91 -24.86
CA GLY A 557 2.78 16.78 -25.60
C GLY A 557 3.53 15.78 -24.73
N GLY A 558 3.09 15.59 -23.47
CA GLY A 558 3.71 14.71 -22.48
C GLY A 558 5.05 15.22 -21.91
N ARG A 559 5.36 16.52 -22.05
CA ARG A 559 6.58 17.15 -21.51
C ARG A 559 6.22 18.34 -20.64
N PHE A 560 6.99 18.57 -19.59
CA PHE A 560 6.82 19.74 -18.72
C PHE A 560 7.06 21.04 -19.50
N ALA A 561 6.14 21.98 -19.38
CA ALA A 561 6.09 23.18 -20.22
C ALA A 561 6.28 24.49 -19.46
N LEU A 562 6.19 24.47 -18.13
CA LEU A 562 6.42 25.67 -17.32
C LEU A 562 7.90 26.07 -17.34
N PRO A 563 8.23 27.38 -17.47
CA PRO A 563 9.60 27.84 -17.30
C PRO A 563 10.16 27.46 -15.91
N GLY A 564 11.34 26.84 -15.90
CA GLY A 564 12.00 26.35 -14.70
C GLY A 564 11.76 24.87 -14.40
N THR A 565 10.91 24.19 -15.17
CA THR A 565 10.66 22.74 -15.04
C THR A 565 11.43 21.91 -16.09
N GLU A 566 12.28 22.52 -16.91
CA GLU A 566 12.96 21.90 -18.06
C GLU A 566 13.83 20.69 -17.67
N LYS A 567 14.32 20.67 -16.43
CA LYS A 567 15.13 19.54 -15.92
C LYS A 567 14.35 18.24 -15.76
N LEU A 568 13.03 18.31 -15.81
CA LEU A 568 12.17 17.12 -15.80
C LEU A 568 11.96 16.51 -17.19
N ASN A 569 12.51 17.08 -18.27
CA ASN A 569 12.31 16.64 -19.64
C ASN A 569 13.46 15.75 -20.14
#